data_226c86927a1739b1e3c8617cf56db5a1
#
_entry.id   226c86927a1739b1e3c8617cf56db5a1
#
_cell.length_a   1.000
_cell.length_b   1.000
_cell.length_c   1.000
_cell.angle_alpha   90.00
_cell.angle_beta   90.00
_cell.angle_gamma   90.00
#
_symmetry.space_group_name_H-M   'P 1'
#
loop_
_entity.id
_entity.type
_entity.pdbx_description
1 polymer ?
#
loop_
_entity_poly.entity_id
_entity_poly.type
_entity_poly.pdbx_seq_one_letter_code
_entity_poly.pdbx_strand_id
1 'polypeptide(L)'
;IRLSQNNKKPEFLTSILGLERSEASINLDKRVARTPQNMAEQLASVYGHDFSAPVYVPGMSVIGRLRLGHDGPVNDLRAPYRGEKKFEITNASLLAGQLVFAEHYEKTGSRESLQLVLRAANLAFDDEGNPLTVAPFHNEMSDSFFMATPILAKAGKFTGEDKYFDMASRHLY
;
A
#
# COMPACT_ATOMS: atom_id res chain seq x y z
N ILE A 1 20.49 -16.68 -31.07
CA ILE A 1 21.44 -16.16 -30.04
C ILE A 1 21.08 -16.90 -28.75
N ARG A 2 21.85 -17.89 -28.33
CA ARG A 2 21.72 -18.53 -27.03
C ARG A 2 22.32 -17.57 -26.00
N LEU A 3 21.48 -17.01 -25.14
CA LEU A 3 21.94 -16.35 -23.92
C LEU A 3 22.58 -17.44 -23.04
N SER A 4 23.90 -17.34 -22.81
CA SER A 4 24.61 -18.28 -21.95
C SER A 4 24.09 -18.10 -20.51
N GLN A 5 23.76 -19.20 -19.83
CA GLN A 5 23.33 -19.23 -18.41
C GLN A 5 24.45 -18.82 -17.43
N ASN A 6 25.67 -18.60 -17.91
CA ASN A 6 26.78 -18.09 -17.12
C ASN A 6 26.89 -16.58 -17.39
N ASN A 7 26.49 -15.75 -16.48
CA ASN A 7 26.55 -14.27 -16.47
C ASN A 7 27.92 -13.65 -16.86
N LYS A 8 28.80 -14.37 -17.56
CA LYS A 8 30.04 -13.84 -18.14
C LYS A 8 29.71 -13.23 -19.48
N LYS A 9 29.81 -11.92 -19.56
CA LYS A 9 29.77 -11.19 -20.83
C LYS A 9 30.76 -11.82 -21.83
N PRO A 10 30.38 -11.91 -23.10
CA PRO A 10 31.33 -12.34 -24.12
C PRO A 10 32.37 -11.23 -24.35
N GLU A 11 33.39 -11.19 -23.49
CA GLU A 11 34.50 -10.21 -23.54
C GLU A 11 35.19 -10.20 -24.93
N PHE A 12 35.16 -11.33 -25.64
CA PHE A 12 35.77 -11.45 -26.91
C PHE A 12 35.12 -10.61 -28.02
N LEU A 13 33.80 -10.39 -27.97
CA LEU A 13 33.13 -9.55 -28.96
C LEU A 13 33.48 -8.07 -28.80
N THR A 14 33.72 -7.63 -27.60
CA THR A 14 34.14 -6.25 -27.31
C THR A 14 35.58 -6.02 -27.78
N SER A 15 36.46 -7.01 -27.62
CA SER A 15 37.86 -6.92 -28.02
C SER A 15 38.08 -7.00 -29.56
N ILE A 16 37.22 -7.76 -30.27
CA ILE A 16 37.34 -7.88 -31.74
C ILE A 16 36.76 -6.66 -32.47
N LEU A 17 35.68 -6.09 -31.97
CA LEU A 17 34.97 -4.99 -32.65
C LEU A 17 35.43 -3.61 -32.23
N GLY A 18 36.23 -3.47 -31.17
CA GLY A 18 36.70 -2.17 -30.64
C GLY A 18 35.58 -1.18 -30.37
N LEU A 19 34.33 -1.69 -30.23
CA LEU A 19 33.15 -0.86 -30.04
C LEU A 19 33.02 -0.50 -28.58
N GLU A 20 32.97 0.78 -28.31
CA GLU A 20 32.49 1.27 -26.99
C GLU A 20 31.09 0.73 -26.74
N ARG A 21 30.82 0.44 -25.47
CA ARG A 21 29.48 -0.02 -25.06
C ARG A 21 28.46 1.04 -25.39
N SER A 22 27.39 0.66 -26.08
CA SER A 22 26.30 1.59 -26.34
C SER A 22 25.66 2.09 -25.02
N GLU A 23 25.13 3.29 -25.03
CA GLU A 23 24.41 3.86 -23.91
C GLU A 23 23.26 2.94 -23.46
N ALA A 24 22.57 2.30 -24.41
CA ALA A 24 21.51 1.33 -24.11
C ALA A 24 22.05 0.12 -23.33
N SER A 25 23.22 -0.41 -23.69
CA SER A 25 23.87 -1.52 -22.97
C SER A 25 24.27 -1.11 -21.56
N ILE A 26 24.83 0.10 -21.39
CA ILE A 26 25.18 0.64 -20.06
C ILE A 26 23.95 0.81 -19.20
N ASN A 27 22.87 1.34 -19.78
CA ASN A 27 21.59 1.53 -19.06
C ASN A 27 20.93 0.20 -18.67
N LEU A 28 21.04 -0.83 -19.54
CA LEU A 28 20.55 -2.16 -19.22
C LEU A 28 21.29 -2.76 -18.02
N ASP A 29 22.63 -2.67 -18.02
CA ASP A 29 23.43 -3.15 -16.88
C ASP A 29 23.07 -2.41 -15.58
N LYS A 30 22.91 -1.10 -15.62
CA LYS A 30 22.46 -0.31 -14.46
C LYS A 30 21.09 -0.79 -13.95
N ARG A 31 20.17 -1.14 -14.86
CA ARG A 31 18.85 -1.66 -14.50
C ARG A 31 18.93 -3.06 -13.88
N VAL A 32 19.73 -3.94 -14.46
CA VAL A 32 19.92 -5.31 -13.95
C VAL A 32 20.64 -5.32 -12.60
N ALA A 33 21.52 -4.37 -12.36
CA ALA A 33 22.24 -4.25 -11.08
C ALA A 33 21.42 -3.63 -9.94
N ARG A 34 20.19 -3.12 -10.20
CA ARG A 34 19.35 -2.56 -9.14
C ARG A 34 18.89 -3.63 -8.17
N THR A 35 19.00 -3.32 -6.90
CA THR A 35 18.34 -4.10 -5.83
C THR A 35 16.87 -3.68 -5.70
N PRO A 36 16.00 -4.52 -5.12
CA PRO A 36 14.64 -4.10 -4.75
C PRO A 36 14.62 -2.82 -3.89
N GLN A 37 15.59 -2.66 -2.99
CA GLN A 37 15.75 -1.47 -2.17
C GLN A 37 16.02 -0.22 -3.02
N ASN A 38 16.96 -0.28 -3.96
CA ASN A 38 17.25 0.84 -4.86
C ASN A 38 16.03 1.24 -5.72
N MET A 39 15.24 0.25 -6.16
CA MET A 39 14.00 0.49 -6.90
C MET A 39 12.97 1.21 -6.02
N ALA A 40 12.78 0.73 -4.80
CA ALA A 40 11.84 1.32 -3.85
C ALA A 40 12.22 2.77 -3.49
N GLU A 41 13.51 3.04 -3.26
CA GLU A 41 14.05 4.39 -3.01
C GLU A 41 13.78 5.34 -4.19
N GLN A 42 14.02 4.87 -5.43
CA GLN A 42 13.71 5.64 -6.63
C GLN A 42 12.23 5.95 -6.77
N LEU A 43 11.35 4.97 -6.53
CA LEU A 43 9.91 5.19 -6.56
C LEU A 43 9.48 6.16 -5.45
N ALA A 44 10.02 6.02 -4.24
CA ALA A 44 9.73 6.90 -3.13
C ALA A 44 10.18 8.35 -3.35
N SER A 45 11.17 8.60 -4.21
CA SER A 45 11.58 9.96 -4.56
C SER A 45 10.58 10.68 -5.48
N VAL A 46 9.73 9.92 -6.18
CA VAL A 46 8.76 10.45 -7.15
C VAL A 46 7.34 10.37 -6.62
N TYR A 47 6.98 9.28 -5.96
CA TYR A 47 5.62 8.98 -5.50
C TYR A 47 5.49 9.11 -3.99
N GLY A 48 4.28 9.31 -3.51
CA GLY A 48 4.00 9.38 -2.08
C GLY A 48 4.24 10.78 -1.50
N HIS A 49 4.04 11.81 -2.30
CA HIS A 49 4.08 13.22 -1.94
C HIS A 49 2.72 13.88 -2.23
N ASP A 50 2.43 14.99 -1.59
CA ASP A 50 1.28 15.87 -1.88
C ASP A 50 -0.09 15.18 -1.80
N PHE A 51 -0.43 14.60 -0.65
CA PHE A 51 -1.74 14.00 -0.43
C PHE A 51 -2.67 14.89 0.38
N SER A 52 -3.86 15.10 -0.16
CA SER A 52 -4.95 15.77 0.55
C SER A 52 -5.83 14.80 1.33
N ALA A 53 -5.82 13.51 0.98
CA ALA A 53 -6.65 12.48 1.60
C ALA A 53 -6.05 11.08 1.44
N PRO A 54 -6.32 10.16 2.37
CA PRO A 54 -5.88 8.77 2.28
C PRO A 54 -6.76 7.97 1.32
N VAL A 55 -6.62 8.22 0.02
CA VAL A 55 -7.26 7.41 -1.03
C VAL A 55 -6.38 6.21 -1.40
N TYR A 56 -6.98 5.19 -2.02
CA TYR A 56 -6.37 3.90 -2.30
C TYR A 56 -4.96 3.96 -2.91
N VAL A 57 -4.81 4.49 -4.11
CA VAL A 57 -3.53 4.44 -4.85
C VAL A 57 -2.44 5.27 -4.17
N PRO A 58 -2.66 6.54 -3.81
CA PRO A 58 -1.72 7.29 -2.99
C PRO A 58 -1.38 6.60 -1.67
N GLY A 59 -2.38 6.01 -1.00
CA GLY A 59 -2.18 5.27 0.23
C GLY A 59 -1.16 4.13 0.10
N MET A 60 -1.21 3.38 -1.00
CA MET A 60 -0.22 2.31 -1.25
C MET A 60 1.20 2.85 -1.39
N SER A 61 1.40 4.01 -2.00
CA SER A 61 2.72 4.62 -2.11
C SER A 61 3.24 5.11 -0.75
N VAL A 62 2.38 5.61 0.13
CA VAL A 62 2.76 5.96 1.51
C VAL A 62 3.11 4.71 2.32
N ILE A 63 2.40 3.59 2.15
CA ILE A 63 2.78 2.30 2.77
C ILE A 63 4.18 1.89 2.32
N GLY A 64 4.49 1.99 1.02
CA GLY A 64 5.82 1.73 0.50
C GLY A 64 6.89 2.59 1.19
N ARG A 65 6.63 3.88 1.34
CA ARG A 65 7.53 4.82 2.04
C ARG A 65 7.67 4.48 3.53
N LEU A 66 6.59 4.12 4.21
CA LEU A 66 6.64 3.66 5.59
C LEU A 66 7.60 2.47 5.76
N ARG A 67 7.55 1.51 4.83
CA ARG A 67 8.44 0.33 4.84
C ARG A 67 9.91 0.70 4.62
N LEU A 68 10.18 1.78 3.91
CA LEU A 68 11.52 2.37 3.76
C LEU A 68 11.96 3.23 4.96
N GLY A 69 11.12 3.43 5.95
CA GLY A 69 11.45 4.23 7.13
C GLY A 69 10.98 5.68 7.09
N HIS A 70 10.23 6.07 6.07
CA HIS A 70 9.71 7.44 5.88
C HIS A 70 8.28 7.55 6.41
N ASP A 71 8.08 8.07 7.62
CA ASP A 71 6.77 8.18 8.29
C ASP A 71 6.10 9.56 8.19
N GLY A 72 6.86 10.58 7.77
CA GLY A 72 6.36 11.95 7.63
C GLY A 72 5.02 12.07 6.89
N PRO A 73 4.83 11.45 5.70
CA PRO A 73 3.59 11.52 4.92
C PRO A 73 2.34 11.06 5.66
N VAL A 74 2.46 10.18 6.66
CA VAL A 74 1.31 9.73 7.47
C VAL A 74 0.74 10.85 8.31
N ASN A 75 1.58 11.78 8.78
CA ASN A 75 1.13 12.94 9.55
C ASN A 75 0.25 13.86 8.69
N ASP A 76 0.63 14.05 7.42
CA ASP A 76 -0.13 14.86 6.48
C ASP A 76 -1.49 14.21 6.20
N LEU A 77 -1.52 12.88 5.98
CA LEU A 77 -2.76 12.14 5.79
C LEU A 77 -3.66 12.11 7.03
N ARG A 78 -3.12 12.26 8.24
CA ARG A 78 -3.91 12.35 9.48
C ARG A 78 -4.49 13.74 9.73
N ALA A 79 -3.90 14.78 9.18
CA ALA A 79 -4.31 16.15 9.44
C ALA A 79 -5.82 16.40 9.22
N PRO A 80 -6.47 15.88 8.15
CA PRO A 80 -7.90 16.04 7.94
C PRO A 80 -8.80 15.47 9.03
N TYR A 81 -8.31 14.50 9.81
CA TYR A 81 -9.07 13.85 10.89
C TYR A 81 -9.02 14.60 12.22
N ARG A 82 -8.14 15.61 12.34
CA ARG A 82 -7.92 16.39 13.57
C ARG A 82 -8.77 17.65 13.67
N GLY A 83 -9.43 18.05 12.57
CA GLY A 83 -10.26 19.25 12.51
C GLY A 83 -11.64 19.07 13.17
N GLU A 84 -12.35 20.19 13.37
CA GLU A 84 -13.75 20.20 13.86
C GLU A 84 -14.68 19.45 12.90
N LYS A 85 -14.46 19.56 11.59
CA LYS A 85 -15.10 18.71 10.57
C LYS A 85 -14.36 17.39 10.49
N LYS A 86 -14.94 16.34 11.05
CA LYS A 86 -14.40 14.98 10.91
C LYS A 86 -14.40 14.60 9.43
N PHE A 87 -13.23 14.22 8.94
CA PHE A 87 -13.11 13.64 7.60
C PHE A 87 -13.97 12.37 7.51
N GLU A 88 -14.82 12.28 6.50
CA GLU A 88 -15.70 11.14 6.32
C GLU A 88 -15.18 10.21 5.22
N ILE A 89 -15.32 8.91 5.47
CA ILE A 89 -15.06 7.87 4.48
C ILE A 89 -16.35 7.68 3.68
N THR A 90 -16.38 8.20 2.45
CA THR A 90 -17.61 8.26 1.63
C THR A 90 -17.57 7.35 0.41
N ASN A 91 -16.49 6.61 0.20
CA ASN A 91 -16.35 5.68 -0.90
C ASN A 91 -15.29 4.61 -0.63
N ALA A 92 -15.29 3.57 -1.46
CA ALA A 92 -14.38 2.43 -1.33
C ALA A 92 -12.89 2.80 -1.40
N SER A 93 -12.51 3.76 -2.23
CA SER A 93 -11.11 4.22 -2.35
C SER A 93 -10.61 4.88 -1.07
N LEU A 94 -11.45 5.69 -0.40
CA LEU A 94 -11.13 6.27 0.90
C LEU A 94 -11.08 5.20 2.00
N LEU A 95 -11.92 4.17 1.92
CA LEU A 95 -11.90 3.05 2.85
C LEU A 95 -10.59 2.25 2.73
N ALA A 96 -10.20 1.85 1.52
CA ALA A 96 -8.96 1.13 1.27
C ALA A 96 -7.72 1.96 1.64
N GLY A 97 -7.76 3.26 1.45
CA GLY A 97 -6.70 4.18 1.85
C GLY A 97 -6.37 4.16 3.34
N GLN A 98 -7.33 3.74 4.21
CA GLN A 98 -7.09 3.61 5.66
C GLN A 98 -6.06 2.53 6.01
N LEU A 99 -5.69 1.66 5.07
CA LEU A 99 -4.59 0.71 5.25
C LEU A 99 -3.25 1.37 5.60
N VAL A 100 -3.05 2.63 5.20
CA VAL A 100 -1.88 3.41 5.64
C VAL A 100 -1.77 3.47 7.16
N PHE A 101 -2.89 3.69 7.84
CA PHE A 101 -2.91 3.78 9.30
C PHE A 101 -2.73 2.42 9.95
N ALA A 102 -3.19 1.34 9.31
CA ALA A 102 -2.90 -0.02 9.77
C ALA A 102 -1.40 -0.32 9.72
N GLU A 103 -0.74 -0.01 8.61
CA GLU A 103 0.72 -0.17 8.46
C GLU A 103 1.49 0.70 9.47
N HIS A 104 1.05 1.95 9.66
CA HIS A 104 1.65 2.86 10.62
C HIS A 104 1.50 2.37 12.07
N TYR A 105 0.32 1.83 12.43
CA TYR A 105 0.11 1.24 13.75
C TYR A 105 0.99 0.02 13.98
N GLU A 106 1.10 -0.90 13.04
CA GLU A 106 1.98 -2.07 13.14
C GLU A 106 3.44 -1.68 13.39
N LYS A 107 3.87 -0.58 12.78
CA LYS A 107 5.25 -0.10 12.88
C LYS A 107 5.54 0.68 14.17
N THR A 108 4.58 1.46 14.65
CA THR A 108 4.82 2.49 15.69
C THR A 108 4.03 2.29 16.97
N GLY A 109 2.99 1.45 16.96
CA GLY A 109 2.02 1.34 18.04
C GLY A 109 1.12 2.57 18.23
N SER A 110 1.02 3.46 17.25
CA SER A 110 0.25 4.71 17.33
C SER A 110 -1.23 4.46 17.59
N ARG A 111 -1.72 4.78 18.79
CA ARG A 111 -3.14 4.66 19.16
C ARG A 111 -4.05 5.47 18.24
N GLU A 112 -3.63 6.65 17.80
CA GLU A 112 -4.40 7.48 16.86
C GLU A 112 -4.62 6.73 15.54
N SER A 113 -3.58 6.07 15.00
CA SER A 113 -3.70 5.27 13.79
C SER A 113 -4.61 4.05 13.99
N LEU A 114 -4.51 3.37 15.13
CA LEU A 114 -5.44 2.28 15.47
C LEU A 114 -6.90 2.75 15.46
N GLN A 115 -7.18 3.89 16.08
CA GLN A 115 -8.54 4.45 16.10
C GLN A 115 -9.09 4.72 14.70
N LEU A 116 -8.25 5.20 13.77
CA LEU A 116 -8.66 5.43 12.38
C LEU A 116 -8.98 4.11 11.66
N VAL A 117 -8.19 3.05 11.90
CA VAL A 117 -8.47 1.71 11.36
C VAL A 117 -9.78 1.17 11.90
N LEU A 118 -10.00 1.24 13.22
CA LEU A 118 -11.22 0.74 13.84
C LEU A 118 -12.46 1.53 13.39
N ARG A 119 -12.34 2.85 13.26
CA ARG A 119 -13.40 3.68 12.69
C ARG A 119 -13.78 3.24 11.27
N ALA A 120 -12.79 2.95 10.43
CA ALA A 120 -13.02 2.47 9.07
C ALA A 120 -13.66 1.07 9.05
N ALA A 121 -13.17 0.15 9.88
CA ALA A 121 -13.72 -1.20 9.99
C ALA A 121 -15.15 -1.22 10.52
N ASN A 122 -15.47 -0.31 11.45
CA ASN A 122 -16.80 -0.22 12.05
C ASN A 122 -17.88 0.26 11.07
N LEU A 123 -17.53 0.82 9.92
CA LEU A 123 -18.51 1.09 8.85
C LEU A 123 -19.19 -0.19 8.32
N ALA A 124 -18.66 -1.36 8.63
CA ALA A 124 -19.25 -2.66 8.26
C ALA A 124 -20.31 -3.15 9.24
N PHE A 125 -20.62 -2.36 10.27
CA PHE A 125 -21.60 -2.69 11.32
C PHE A 125 -22.59 -1.55 11.51
N ASP A 126 -23.80 -1.88 11.94
CA ASP A 126 -24.82 -0.89 12.31
C ASP A 126 -24.53 -0.27 13.70
N ASP A 127 -25.40 0.64 14.14
CA ASP A 127 -25.26 1.34 15.42
C ASP A 127 -25.37 0.41 16.64
N GLU A 128 -26.01 -0.75 16.47
CA GLU A 128 -26.13 -1.81 17.48
C GLU A 128 -24.92 -2.78 17.46
N GLY A 129 -24.03 -2.63 16.48
CA GLY A 129 -22.84 -3.47 16.29
C GLY A 129 -23.10 -4.76 15.53
N ASN A 130 -24.25 -4.92 14.88
CA ASN A 130 -24.53 -6.07 14.03
C ASN A 130 -23.86 -5.90 12.67
N PRO A 131 -23.37 -6.98 12.04
CA PRO A 131 -22.74 -6.89 10.75
C PRO A 131 -23.77 -6.54 9.65
N LEU A 132 -23.40 -5.61 8.78
CA LEU A 132 -24.18 -5.32 7.57
C LEU A 132 -24.25 -6.54 6.66
N THR A 133 -25.26 -6.58 5.78
CA THR A 133 -25.41 -7.66 4.79
C THR A 133 -24.23 -7.76 3.84
N VAL A 134 -23.69 -6.60 3.43
CA VAL A 134 -22.50 -6.47 2.57
C VAL A 134 -21.54 -5.47 3.17
N ALA A 135 -20.27 -5.56 2.82
CA ALA A 135 -19.26 -4.61 3.27
C ALA A 135 -19.55 -3.19 2.72
N PRO A 136 -19.12 -2.14 3.43
CA PRO A 136 -19.35 -0.76 3.01
C PRO A 136 -18.81 -0.51 1.61
N PHE A 137 -19.59 0.24 0.82
CA PHE A 137 -19.24 0.61 -0.56
C PHE A 137 -19.02 -0.58 -1.50
N HIS A 138 -19.56 -1.75 -1.13
CA HIS A 138 -19.55 -2.92 -2.01
C HIS A 138 -20.29 -2.61 -3.33
N ASN A 139 -19.70 -3.06 -4.43
CA ASN A 139 -20.30 -3.10 -5.74
C ASN A 139 -19.91 -4.42 -6.42
N GLU A 140 -20.47 -4.70 -7.57
CA GLU A 140 -20.23 -5.96 -8.30
C GLU A 140 -18.85 -6.04 -8.98
N MET A 141 -17.95 -5.10 -8.70
CA MET A 141 -16.59 -5.12 -9.21
C MET A 141 -15.68 -5.97 -8.32
N SER A 142 -14.79 -6.73 -8.93
CA SER A 142 -13.86 -7.63 -8.20
C SER A 142 -12.92 -6.93 -7.24
N ASP A 143 -12.62 -5.66 -7.45
CA ASP A 143 -11.77 -4.87 -6.55
C ASP A 143 -12.48 -4.45 -5.25
N SER A 144 -13.80 -4.58 -5.18
CA SER A 144 -14.57 -4.35 -3.93
C SER A 144 -14.06 -5.20 -2.77
N PHE A 145 -13.62 -6.44 -3.05
CA PHE A 145 -13.02 -7.30 -2.04
C PHE A 145 -11.78 -6.69 -1.41
N PHE A 146 -10.92 -6.09 -2.22
CA PHE A 146 -9.73 -5.41 -1.72
C PHE A 146 -10.07 -4.15 -0.92
N MET A 147 -11.12 -3.43 -1.27
CA MET A 147 -11.41 -2.12 -0.68
C MET A 147 -11.81 -2.20 0.80
N ALA A 148 -12.49 -3.26 1.23
CA ALA A 148 -12.97 -3.40 2.62
C ALA A 148 -12.30 -4.55 3.38
N THR A 149 -12.11 -5.70 2.78
CA THR A 149 -11.64 -6.93 3.46
C THR A 149 -10.32 -6.76 4.21
N PRO A 150 -9.27 -6.13 3.64
CA PRO A 150 -8.00 -5.96 4.37
C PRO A 150 -8.13 -5.08 5.61
N ILE A 151 -8.98 -4.06 5.61
CA ILE A 151 -9.20 -3.21 6.80
C ILE A 151 -9.89 -4.00 7.91
N LEU A 152 -10.90 -4.80 7.57
CA LEU A 152 -11.57 -5.69 8.52
C LEU A 152 -10.58 -6.70 9.11
N ALA A 153 -9.80 -7.37 8.27
CA ALA A 153 -8.79 -8.32 8.73
C ALA A 153 -7.74 -7.67 9.65
N LYS A 154 -7.30 -6.44 9.35
CA LYS A 154 -6.38 -5.68 10.21
C LYS A 154 -7.03 -5.30 11.54
N ALA A 155 -8.29 -4.87 11.55
CA ALA A 155 -9.03 -4.57 12.77
C ALA A 155 -9.13 -5.82 13.67
N GLY A 156 -9.51 -6.97 13.10
CA GLY A 156 -9.54 -8.24 13.83
C GLY A 156 -8.18 -8.64 14.41
N LYS A 157 -7.10 -8.51 13.60
CA LYS A 157 -5.74 -8.77 14.07
C LYS A 157 -5.33 -7.88 15.26
N PHE A 158 -5.74 -6.60 15.25
CA PHE A 158 -5.31 -5.65 16.27
C PHE A 158 -6.13 -5.71 17.55
N THR A 159 -7.41 -6.11 17.47
CA THR A 159 -8.31 -6.17 18.63
C THR A 159 -8.48 -7.57 19.19
N GLY A 160 -8.27 -8.60 18.37
CA GLY A 160 -8.62 -9.99 18.69
C GLY A 160 -10.12 -10.27 18.60
N GLU A 161 -10.94 -9.36 18.03
CA GLU A 161 -12.38 -9.53 17.90
C GLU A 161 -12.74 -10.29 16.62
N ASP A 162 -13.35 -11.46 16.77
CA ASP A 162 -13.73 -12.36 15.67
C ASP A 162 -14.73 -11.73 14.70
N LYS A 163 -15.60 -10.81 15.18
CA LYS A 163 -16.60 -10.13 14.32
C LYS A 163 -16.03 -9.52 13.05
N TYR A 164 -14.79 -9.00 13.12
CA TYR A 164 -14.12 -8.41 11.95
C TYR A 164 -13.67 -9.47 10.95
N PHE A 165 -13.18 -10.61 11.43
CA PHE A 165 -12.80 -11.73 10.56
C PHE A 165 -14.04 -12.37 9.92
N ASP A 166 -15.12 -12.52 10.69
CA ASP A 166 -16.39 -13.05 10.21
C ASP A 166 -16.96 -12.16 9.09
N MET A 167 -16.94 -10.83 9.29
CA MET A 167 -17.38 -9.88 8.27
C MET A 167 -16.48 -9.88 7.04
N ALA A 168 -15.14 -9.97 7.22
CA ALA A 168 -14.20 -10.10 6.10
C ALA A 168 -14.45 -11.37 5.29
N SER A 169 -14.69 -12.52 5.96
CA SER A 169 -15.00 -13.79 5.32
C SER A 169 -16.33 -13.75 4.58
N ARG A 170 -17.37 -13.18 5.20
CA ARG A 170 -18.69 -13.00 4.57
C ARG A 170 -18.60 -12.17 3.29
N HIS A 171 -17.71 -11.19 3.24
CA HIS A 171 -17.53 -10.35 2.05
C HIS A 171 -16.86 -11.10 0.90
N LEU A 172 -16.20 -12.23 1.16
CA LEU A 172 -15.55 -13.05 0.12
C LEU A 172 -16.48 -14.11 -0.48
N TYR A 173 -17.61 -14.41 0.15
CA TYR A 173 -18.59 -15.42 -0.27
C TYR A 173 -19.97 -14.81 -0.56
#